data_baa1c86ab0146091324b53bcf435d88f
#
_entry.id   baa1c86ab0146091324b53bcf435d88f
#
_cell.length_a   1.000
_cell.length_b   1.000
_cell.length_c   1.000
_cell.angle_alpha   90.00
_cell.angle_beta   90.00
_cell.angle_gamma   90.00
#
_symmetry.space_group_name_H-M   'P 1'
#
loop_
_entity.id
_entity.type
_entity.pdbx_description
1 polymer ?
#
loop_
_entity_poly.entity_id
_entity_poly.type
_entity_poly.pdbx_seq_one_letter_code
_entity_poly.pdbx_strand_id
1 'polypeptide(L)'
;LYDDQTEGFYFLEVNTRLQVEHGITEEVFGIDLVEWMVKEAAGELKNIKSLVHKPQGHAIEVRVYAEDCINGFRPGTGKIDAVTFSPEARVETWIQKGVEVTSLYDPMLAKLIVHGSDRADAIAKMERVLKDSRVYGITSNMQYLAALLKTETYQTGALFTGMLKDFMPQEHAIEVLDGGVQTTVQDYPGMIGYWFVGVPPCGPMDAYNFRIGNSILGNDESAPGLELTLRGGSYRFRTTVSFCITGADMKATLDGVEIPMYQVVHASAMQVLKFKDCKVGMRTYLLVAGGFDMPKIMGSSSTFIDGKFGGHNGRTLRTGDVLRLQEKCVIDSIDSMPEKYRPKLTNEWTIGVIPGPQPTPEYLKPEYLKTLTESEYEVNFNSARTGIRLNGPIPQWVREDGGEAGLHPSNIHDNAYAVGTLDLTGDQSILLGPDGPSLGGFVCSVTTAKGEMWKLGQLHPGDKVHFRLLDLDQAKEIREAEEANLRHEYQEVVLPEQKDLDYHYAILAEETAAGTKIVARLDGEDNILVEYGEMELDIAIRFRVHVLMQELKKKDLPVIDLTPGIRSLQIHFDIKKISLKEMLAAVLETNRTLPELSDVTVPSRIIWLPLSWDDPQTQLA
;
A
#
# COMPACT_ATOMS: atom_id res chain seq x y z
N LEU A 1 -26.06 -44.53 7.41
CA LEU A 1 -24.91 -44.54 8.31
C LEU A 1 -24.01 -45.75 8.03
N TYR A 2 -22.71 -45.58 8.09
CA TYR A 2 -21.73 -46.65 7.98
C TYR A 2 -21.06 -46.83 9.34
N ASP A 3 -20.96 -48.08 9.82
CA ASP A 3 -20.25 -48.44 11.01
C ASP A 3 -18.94 -49.12 10.60
N ASP A 4 -17.85 -48.47 10.84
CA ASP A 4 -16.49 -48.91 10.47
C ASP A 4 -16.01 -50.17 11.23
N GLN A 5 -16.58 -50.44 12.43
CA GLN A 5 -16.21 -51.61 13.23
C GLN A 5 -16.91 -52.90 12.72
N THR A 6 -18.17 -52.76 12.28
CA THR A 6 -18.97 -53.87 11.81
C THR A 6 -19.07 -53.95 10.30
N GLU A 7 -18.52 -52.97 9.58
CA GLU A 7 -18.69 -52.77 8.14
C GLU A 7 -20.17 -52.74 7.73
N GLY A 8 -21.07 -52.35 8.66
CA GLY A 8 -22.49 -52.37 8.52
C GLY A 8 -23.04 -51.06 7.93
N PHE A 9 -24.00 -51.18 7.01
CA PHE A 9 -24.76 -50.03 6.46
C PHE A 9 -26.14 -49.98 7.09
N TYR A 10 -26.49 -48.83 7.62
CA TYR A 10 -27.80 -48.60 8.24
C TYR A 10 -28.53 -47.49 7.50
N PHE A 11 -29.78 -47.78 7.06
CA PHE A 11 -30.67 -46.81 6.43
C PHE A 11 -31.07 -45.74 7.47
N LEU A 12 -30.95 -44.48 7.11
CA LEU A 12 -31.39 -43.36 7.92
C LEU A 12 -32.60 -42.66 7.25
N GLU A 13 -32.35 -42.03 6.11
CA GLU A 13 -33.39 -41.30 5.37
C GLU A 13 -33.00 -41.14 3.89
N VAL A 14 -33.96 -40.75 3.06
CA VAL A 14 -33.73 -40.30 1.67
C VAL A 14 -34.24 -38.87 1.53
N ASN A 15 -33.37 -37.96 1.15
CA ASN A 15 -33.76 -36.61 0.79
C ASN A 15 -34.17 -36.57 -0.68
N THR A 16 -35.47 -36.41 -0.95
CA THR A 16 -36.03 -36.39 -2.31
C THR A 16 -35.98 -34.99 -2.95
N ARG A 17 -34.87 -34.26 -2.77
CA ARG A 17 -34.60 -32.93 -3.29
C ARG A 17 -33.15 -32.81 -3.70
N LEU A 18 -32.82 -31.78 -4.46
CA LEU A 18 -31.43 -31.43 -4.73
C LEU A 18 -30.72 -31.12 -3.41
N GLN A 19 -29.58 -31.76 -3.18
CA GLN A 19 -28.73 -31.52 -1.99
C GLN A 19 -27.87 -30.29 -2.19
N VAL A 20 -27.49 -29.63 -1.11
CA VAL A 20 -26.56 -28.48 -1.16
C VAL A 20 -25.21 -28.90 -1.74
N GLU A 21 -24.76 -30.11 -1.41
CA GLU A 21 -23.51 -30.72 -1.83
C GLU A 21 -23.52 -31.40 -3.20
N HIS A 22 -24.57 -31.18 -4.03
CA HIS A 22 -24.69 -31.79 -5.37
C HIS A 22 -23.48 -31.49 -6.28
N GLY A 23 -22.81 -30.35 -6.09
CA GLY A 23 -21.66 -29.94 -6.85
C GLY A 23 -20.48 -30.93 -6.79
N ILE A 24 -20.31 -31.67 -5.69
CA ILE A 24 -19.33 -32.76 -5.59
C ILE A 24 -19.59 -33.85 -6.62
N THR A 25 -20.85 -34.29 -6.73
CA THR A 25 -21.26 -35.33 -7.70
C THR A 25 -21.05 -34.83 -9.12
N GLU A 26 -21.41 -33.60 -9.39
CA GLU A 26 -21.25 -32.98 -10.71
C GLU A 26 -19.79 -32.92 -11.14
N GLU A 27 -18.91 -32.48 -10.26
CA GLU A 27 -17.49 -32.39 -10.55
C GLU A 27 -16.82 -33.77 -10.77
N VAL A 28 -17.19 -34.77 -9.97
CA VAL A 28 -16.57 -36.11 -10.04
C VAL A 28 -17.09 -36.91 -11.22
N PHE A 29 -18.36 -36.73 -11.62
CA PHE A 29 -18.96 -37.49 -12.70
C PHE A 29 -19.05 -36.73 -14.04
N GLY A 30 -18.75 -35.43 -14.08
CA GLY A 30 -18.85 -34.58 -15.28
C GLY A 30 -20.29 -34.44 -15.78
N ILE A 31 -21.24 -34.23 -14.88
CA ILE A 31 -22.69 -34.13 -15.17
C ILE A 31 -23.25 -32.84 -14.57
N ASP A 32 -24.41 -32.42 -15.05
CA ASP A 32 -25.22 -31.34 -14.46
C ASP A 32 -26.53 -31.93 -13.95
N LEU A 33 -26.66 -32.05 -12.62
CA LEU A 33 -27.83 -32.62 -11.99
C LEU A 33 -29.07 -31.72 -12.13
N VAL A 34 -28.88 -30.40 -12.16
CA VAL A 34 -29.96 -29.44 -12.36
C VAL A 34 -30.52 -29.58 -13.78
N GLU A 35 -29.66 -29.65 -14.79
CA GLU A 35 -30.04 -29.92 -16.17
C GLU A 35 -30.80 -31.24 -16.28
N TRP A 36 -30.31 -32.29 -15.62
CA TRP A 36 -30.99 -33.59 -15.62
C TRP A 36 -32.38 -33.53 -14.98
N MET A 37 -32.55 -32.84 -13.87
CA MET A 37 -33.84 -32.65 -13.22
C MET A 37 -34.84 -31.92 -14.14
N VAL A 38 -34.38 -30.88 -14.84
CA VAL A 38 -35.21 -30.13 -15.80
C VAL A 38 -35.60 -31.02 -16.99
N LYS A 39 -34.65 -31.75 -17.55
CA LYS A 39 -34.90 -32.70 -18.67
C LYS A 39 -35.81 -33.84 -18.27
N GLU A 40 -35.69 -34.37 -17.05
CA GLU A 40 -36.60 -35.41 -16.53
C GLU A 40 -38.01 -34.87 -16.40
N ALA A 41 -38.19 -33.71 -15.80
CA ALA A 41 -39.48 -33.05 -15.68
C ALA A 41 -40.13 -32.74 -17.04
N ALA A 42 -39.33 -32.45 -18.06
CA ALA A 42 -39.78 -32.24 -19.44
C ALA A 42 -40.07 -33.55 -20.20
N GLY A 43 -39.74 -34.71 -19.62
CA GLY A 43 -39.84 -36.01 -20.29
C GLY A 43 -38.82 -36.26 -21.40
N GLU A 44 -37.76 -35.48 -21.40
CA GLU A 44 -36.67 -35.53 -22.40
C GLU A 44 -35.56 -36.51 -22.00
N LEU A 45 -35.39 -36.80 -20.71
CA LEU A 45 -34.36 -37.67 -20.19
C LEU A 45 -34.80 -39.14 -20.30
N LYS A 46 -34.30 -39.83 -21.33
CA LYS A 46 -34.61 -41.25 -21.54
C LYS A 46 -33.49 -42.11 -20.97
N ASN A 47 -33.85 -43.12 -20.17
CA ASN A 47 -32.96 -44.17 -19.69
C ASN A 47 -31.76 -43.67 -18.84
N ILE A 48 -32.06 -43.04 -17.73
CA ILE A 48 -31.05 -42.50 -16.77
C ILE A 48 -29.96 -43.53 -16.44
N LYS A 49 -30.32 -44.83 -16.35
CA LYS A 49 -29.34 -45.89 -16.03
C LYS A 49 -28.22 -46.05 -17.07
N SER A 50 -28.44 -45.61 -18.31
CA SER A 50 -27.43 -45.64 -19.37
C SER A 50 -26.50 -44.41 -19.33
N LEU A 51 -26.83 -43.40 -18.52
CA LEU A 51 -26.08 -42.16 -18.38
C LEU A 51 -25.06 -42.18 -17.22
N VAL A 52 -24.89 -43.35 -16.57
CA VAL A 52 -23.98 -43.50 -15.46
C VAL A 52 -22.54 -43.38 -15.94
N HIS A 53 -21.89 -42.31 -15.53
CA HIS A 53 -20.46 -42.06 -15.72
C HIS A 53 -19.66 -42.72 -14.61
N LYS A 54 -18.38 -43.05 -14.90
CA LYS A 54 -17.47 -43.49 -13.86
C LYS A 54 -16.90 -42.24 -13.14
N PRO A 55 -16.80 -42.27 -11.81
CA PRO A 55 -16.22 -41.18 -11.08
C PRO A 55 -14.75 -40.99 -11.48
N GLN A 56 -14.34 -39.74 -11.61
CA GLN A 56 -12.95 -39.35 -11.93
C GLN A 56 -12.42 -38.36 -10.88
N GLY A 57 -11.22 -38.64 -10.35
CA GLY A 57 -10.58 -37.76 -9.39
C GLY A 57 -11.30 -37.69 -8.04
N HIS A 58 -11.19 -36.55 -7.41
CA HIS A 58 -11.75 -36.27 -6.10
C HIS A 58 -12.21 -34.82 -6.04
N ALA A 59 -13.38 -34.54 -5.44
CA ALA A 59 -13.86 -33.18 -5.25
C ALA A 59 -14.04 -32.84 -3.78
N ILE A 60 -13.83 -31.58 -3.43
CA ILE A 60 -14.08 -31.03 -2.10
C ILE A 60 -14.95 -29.79 -2.25
N GLU A 61 -16.04 -29.73 -1.48
CA GLU A 61 -16.86 -28.55 -1.31
C GLU A 61 -16.72 -28.01 0.09
N VAL A 62 -16.59 -26.68 0.23
CA VAL A 62 -16.73 -25.98 1.49
C VAL A 62 -17.88 -24.99 1.41
N ARG A 63 -18.64 -24.88 2.49
CA ARG A 63 -19.71 -23.89 2.66
C ARG A 63 -19.17 -22.71 3.44
N VAL A 64 -19.06 -21.57 2.78
CA VAL A 64 -18.66 -20.32 3.42
C VAL A 64 -19.87 -19.71 4.11
N TYR A 65 -19.79 -19.60 5.44
CA TYR A 65 -20.85 -19.05 6.28
C TYR A 65 -20.44 -17.71 6.89
N ALA A 66 -21.41 -16.82 7.07
CA ALA A 66 -21.29 -15.58 7.82
C ALA A 66 -21.32 -15.87 9.33
N GLU A 67 -20.25 -16.47 9.86
CA GLU A 67 -20.18 -16.93 11.25
C GLU A 67 -18.80 -16.62 11.86
N ASP A 68 -18.82 -16.16 13.11
CA ASP A 68 -17.62 -16.00 13.93
C ASP A 68 -17.39 -17.27 14.76
N CYS A 69 -16.57 -18.16 14.24
CA CYS A 69 -16.33 -19.48 14.82
C CYS A 69 -15.65 -19.42 16.20
N ILE A 70 -14.81 -18.40 16.47
CA ILE A 70 -14.13 -18.23 17.76
C ILE A 70 -15.10 -17.77 18.84
N ASN A 71 -16.08 -16.96 18.48
CA ASN A 71 -17.07 -16.44 19.41
C ASN A 71 -18.37 -17.30 19.43
N GLY A 72 -18.23 -18.62 19.31
CA GLY A 72 -19.33 -19.57 19.41
C GLY A 72 -20.27 -19.56 18.18
N PHE A 73 -19.72 -19.37 17.00
CA PHE A 73 -20.45 -19.36 15.72
C PHE A 73 -21.55 -18.29 15.66
N ARG A 74 -21.29 -17.13 16.26
CA ARG A 74 -22.21 -15.99 16.18
C ARG A 74 -22.36 -15.51 14.76
N PRO A 75 -23.58 -15.08 14.33
CA PRO A 75 -23.78 -14.54 13.00
C PRO A 75 -22.88 -13.34 12.70
N GLY A 76 -22.15 -13.42 11.60
CA GLY A 76 -21.32 -12.33 11.06
C GLY A 76 -22.15 -11.41 10.17
N THR A 77 -23.00 -10.58 10.76
CA THR A 77 -23.90 -9.68 10.01
C THR A 77 -23.21 -8.39 9.58
N GLY A 78 -23.68 -7.78 8.50
CA GLY A 78 -23.20 -6.49 8.01
C GLY A 78 -23.28 -6.36 6.49
N LYS A 79 -22.75 -5.27 5.99
CA LYS A 79 -22.69 -4.98 4.56
C LYS A 79 -21.38 -5.51 3.96
N ILE A 80 -21.50 -6.22 2.86
CA ILE A 80 -20.33 -6.69 2.08
C ILE A 80 -19.64 -5.48 1.43
N ASP A 81 -18.44 -5.17 1.87
CA ASP A 81 -17.62 -4.10 1.28
C ASP A 81 -16.96 -4.52 -0.03
N ALA A 82 -16.46 -5.75 -0.07
CA ALA A 82 -15.92 -6.39 -1.27
C ALA A 82 -15.91 -7.92 -1.10
N VAL A 83 -15.92 -8.63 -2.22
CA VAL A 83 -15.75 -10.09 -2.26
C VAL A 83 -14.87 -10.45 -3.44
N THR A 84 -13.93 -11.36 -3.19
CA THR A 84 -13.09 -11.97 -4.22
C THR A 84 -12.98 -13.45 -3.91
N PHE A 85 -13.31 -14.29 -4.86
CA PHE A 85 -13.10 -15.73 -4.78
C PHE A 85 -12.01 -16.15 -5.75
N SER A 86 -11.21 -17.14 -5.35
CA SER A 86 -10.16 -17.69 -6.21
C SER A 86 -10.75 -18.28 -7.51
N PRO A 87 -10.13 -18.00 -8.67
CA PRO A 87 -10.58 -18.57 -9.94
C PRO A 87 -10.32 -20.08 -10.08
N GLU A 88 -9.57 -20.68 -9.15
CA GLU A 88 -9.35 -22.14 -9.12
C GLU A 88 -10.58 -22.92 -8.63
N ALA A 89 -11.59 -22.25 -8.06
CA ALA A 89 -12.81 -22.88 -7.58
C ALA A 89 -13.99 -22.63 -8.51
N ARG A 90 -14.87 -23.63 -8.62
CA ARG A 90 -16.26 -23.40 -8.98
C ARG A 90 -16.93 -22.70 -7.81
N VAL A 91 -17.49 -21.52 -8.06
CA VAL A 91 -18.10 -20.66 -7.03
C VAL A 91 -19.60 -20.57 -7.27
N GLU A 92 -20.38 -21.00 -6.29
CA GLU A 92 -21.83 -20.81 -6.26
C GLU A 92 -22.16 -19.84 -5.13
N THR A 93 -22.58 -18.62 -5.46
CA THR A 93 -22.75 -17.53 -4.49
C THR A 93 -23.87 -16.58 -4.89
N TRP A 94 -24.48 -15.95 -3.88
CA TRP A 94 -25.45 -14.88 -4.03
C TRP A 94 -24.90 -13.52 -3.60
N ILE A 95 -23.73 -13.51 -2.92
CA ILE A 95 -23.17 -12.26 -2.40
C ILE A 95 -22.38 -11.50 -3.47
N GLN A 96 -22.49 -10.18 -3.40
CA GLN A 96 -21.68 -9.23 -4.14
C GLN A 96 -21.46 -7.98 -3.30
N LYS A 97 -20.58 -7.10 -3.75
CA LYS A 97 -20.35 -5.80 -3.11
C LYS A 97 -21.66 -5.05 -2.90
N GLY A 98 -21.87 -4.56 -1.67
CA GLY A 98 -23.03 -3.75 -1.29
C GLY A 98 -24.22 -4.55 -0.73
N VAL A 99 -24.22 -5.88 -0.83
CA VAL A 99 -25.24 -6.73 -0.22
C VAL A 99 -25.17 -6.66 1.30
N GLU A 100 -26.31 -6.59 1.97
CA GLU A 100 -26.44 -6.67 3.42
C GLU A 100 -26.75 -8.12 3.84
N VAL A 101 -25.89 -8.65 4.69
CA VAL A 101 -26.05 -9.98 5.31
C VAL A 101 -26.70 -9.81 6.67
N THR A 102 -27.84 -10.44 6.88
CA THR A 102 -28.64 -10.36 8.11
C THR A 102 -28.63 -11.69 8.86
N SER A 103 -29.00 -11.68 10.12
CA SER A 103 -29.19 -12.88 10.94
C SER A 103 -30.57 -13.52 10.77
N LEU A 104 -31.39 -13.03 9.84
CA LEU A 104 -32.78 -13.47 9.66
C LEU A 104 -32.94 -14.72 8.79
N TYR A 105 -31.89 -15.05 8.02
CA TYR A 105 -31.88 -16.15 7.07
C TYR A 105 -30.68 -17.05 7.30
N ASP A 106 -30.55 -18.10 6.45
CA ASP A 106 -29.38 -18.99 6.45
C ASP A 106 -28.07 -18.19 6.28
N PRO A 107 -27.04 -18.44 7.09
CA PRO A 107 -25.76 -17.70 7.04
C PRO A 107 -24.89 -18.05 5.84
N MET A 108 -25.27 -18.98 4.97
CA MET A 108 -24.46 -19.42 3.82
C MET A 108 -24.28 -18.30 2.80
N LEU A 109 -23.03 -17.95 2.55
CA LEU A 109 -22.61 -16.91 1.61
C LEU A 109 -22.25 -17.49 0.23
N ALA A 110 -21.55 -18.63 0.25
CA ALA A 110 -21.06 -19.27 -0.97
C ALA A 110 -20.76 -20.75 -0.72
N LYS A 111 -20.72 -21.51 -1.82
CA LYS A 111 -20.05 -22.80 -1.91
C LYS A 111 -18.82 -22.64 -2.78
N LEU A 112 -17.68 -23.14 -2.31
CA LEU A 112 -16.45 -23.22 -3.09
C LEU A 112 -16.14 -24.68 -3.33
N ILE A 113 -16.05 -25.08 -4.60
CA ILE A 113 -15.89 -26.47 -5.01
C ILE A 113 -14.62 -26.58 -5.85
N VAL A 114 -13.79 -27.57 -5.54
CA VAL A 114 -12.59 -27.89 -6.31
C VAL A 114 -12.59 -29.33 -6.74
N HIS A 115 -12.00 -29.61 -7.89
CA HIS A 115 -11.76 -30.95 -8.40
C HIS A 115 -10.25 -31.21 -8.52
N GLY A 116 -9.78 -32.33 -7.98
CA GLY A 116 -8.40 -32.78 -8.04
C GLY A 116 -8.26 -34.16 -8.69
N SER A 117 -7.05 -34.51 -9.10
CA SER A 117 -6.72 -35.84 -9.59
C SER A 117 -6.95 -36.93 -8.55
N ASP A 118 -6.74 -36.56 -7.29
CA ASP A 118 -6.93 -37.38 -6.10
C ASP A 118 -7.29 -36.51 -4.89
N ARG A 119 -7.45 -37.12 -3.70
CA ARG A 119 -7.81 -36.39 -2.48
C ARG A 119 -6.75 -35.39 -2.06
N ALA A 120 -5.47 -35.71 -2.18
CA ALA A 120 -4.39 -34.83 -1.76
C ALA A 120 -4.30 -33.57 -2.65
N ASP A 121 -4.46 -33.73 -3.97
CA ASP A 121 -4.54 -32.61 -4.92
C ASP A 121 -5.76 -31.72 -4.66
N ALA A 122 -6.94 -32.32 -4.40
CA ALA A 122 -8.13 -31.57 -4.06
C ALA A 122 -7.99 -30.77 -2.76
N ILE A 123 -7.36 -31.33 -1.72
CA ILE A 123 -7.06 -30.64 -0.47
C ILE A 123 -6.12 -29.45 -0.75
N ALA A 124 -5.01 -29.69 -1.44
CA ALA A 124 -4.04 -28.63 -1.76
C ALA A 124 -4.67 -27.48 -2.58
N LYS A 125 -5.56 -27.79 -3.52
CA LYS A 125 -6.34 -26.78 -4.27
C LYS A 125 -7.25 -25.99 -3.33
N MET A 126 -8.01 -26.67 -2.46
CA MET A 126 -8.93 -25.99 -1.54
C MET A 126 -8.19 -25.08 -0.54
N GLU A 127 -7.01 -25.50 -0.06
CA GLU A 127 -6.16 -24.65 0.79
C GLU A 127 -5.78 -23.35 0.05
N ARG A 128 -5.35 -23.43 -1.22
CA ARG A 128 -5.06 -22.23 -2.03
C ARG A 128 -6.29 -21.37 -2.24
N VAL A 129 -7.42 -21.99 -2.58
CA VAL A 129 -8.70 -21.30 -2.79
C VAL A 129 -9.12 -20.51 -1.55
N LEU A 130 -9.05 -21.09 -0.35
CA LEU A 130 -9.38 -20.40 0.90
C LEU A 130 -8.36 -19.31 1.25
N LYS A 131 -7.08 -19.53 0.92
CA LYS A 131 -6.02 -18.53 1.11
C LYS A 131 -6.24 -17.30 0.23
N ASP A 132 -6.60 -17.49 -1.03
CA ASP A 132 -6.72 -16.42 -2.03
C ASP A 132 -8.09 -15.73 -2.01
N SER A 133 -9.10 -16.37 -1.38
CA SER A 133 -10.45 -15.82 -1.28
C SER A 133 -10.58 -14.84 -0.11
N ARG A 134 -11.34 -13.76 -0.32
CA ARG A 134 -11.60 -12.70 0.68
C ARG A 134 -13.06 -12.26 0.66
N VAL A 135 -13.63 -12.08 1.84
CA VAL A 135 -14.92 -11.42 2.06
C VAL A 135 -14.67 -10.29 3.06
N TYR A 136 -14.95 -9.07 2.67
CA TYR A 136 -14.74 -7.88 3.49
C TYR A 136 -16.07 -7.30 3.96
N GLY A 137 -16.09 -6.75 5.18
CA GLY A 137 -17.25 -6.11 5.79
C GLY A 137 -18.00 -6.98 6.79
N ILE A 138 -17.76 -8.29 6.78
CA ILE A 138 -18.34 -9.25 7.75
C ILE A 138 -17.32 -10.31 8.16
N THR A 139 -17.60 -11.00 9.26
CA THR A 139 -16.82 -12.19 9.67
C THR A 139 -17.36 -13.43 8.95
N SER A 140 -16.47 -14.36 8.58
CA SER A 140 -16.81 -15.64 7.95
C SER A 140 -16.00 -16.79 8.50
N ASN A 141 -16.46 -18.02 8.27
CA ASN A 141 -15.82 -19.25 8.73
C ASN A 141 -14.61 -19.70 7.87
N MET A 142 -14.13 -18.90 6.92
CA MET A 142 -13.10 -19.35 5.97
C MET A 142 -11.78 -19.78 6.64
N GLN A 143 -11.34 -19.09 7.70
CA GLN A 143 -10.13 -19.49 8.43
C GLN A 143 -10.34 -20.80 9.21
N TYR A 144 -11.51 -20.99 9.79
CA TYR A 144 -11.90 -22.25 10.44
C TYR A 144 -11.84 -23.43 9.45
N LEU A 145 -12.37 -23.25 8.24
CA LEU A 145 -12.30 -24.25 7.18
C LEU A 145 -10.86 -24.54 6.74
N ALA A 146 -10.03 -23.51 6.59
CA ALA A 146 -8.63 -23.67 6.25
C ALA A 146 -7.86 -24.44 7.33
N ALA A 147 -8.15 -24.21 8.61
CA ALA A 147 -7.56 -24.95 9.73
C ALA A 147 -8.05 -26.41 9.77
N LEU A 148 -9.33 -26.64 9.46
CA LEU A 148 -9.90 -27.98 9.41
C LEU A 148 -9.21 -28.85 8.35
N LEU A 149 -8.97 -28.32 7.16
CA LEU A 149 -8.28 -29.02 6.08
C LEU A 149 -6.89 -29.54 6.49
N LYS A 150 -6.20 -28.86 7.40
CA LYS A 150 -4.85 -29.20 7.88
C LYS A 150 -4.85 -30.28 8.99
N THR A 151 -6.02 -30.68 9.52
CA THR A 151 -6.07 -31.71 10.56
C THR A 151 -5.71 -33.08 10.01
N GLU A 152 -5.01 -33.90 10.79
CA GLU A 152 -4.64 -35.27 10.41
C GLU A 152 -5.89 -36.10 10.04
N THR A 153 -6.96 -35.96 10.82
CA THR A 153 -8.24 -36.64 10.58
C THR A 153 -8.82 -36.30 9.20
N TYR A 154 -8.75 -35.03 8.79
CA TYR A 154 -9.23 -34.63 7.47
C TYR A 154 -8.29 -35.08 6.36
N GLN A 155 -6.97 -34.93 6.56
CA GLN A 155 -5.94 -35.31 5.58
C GLN A 155 -5.99 -36.81 5.27
N THR A 156 -6.10 -37.65 6.30
CA THR A 156 -6.15 -39.10 6.15
C THR A 156 -7.52 -39.64 5.72
N GLY A 157 -8.57 -38.82 5.80
CA GLY A 157 -9.95 -39.24 5.51
C GLY A 157 -10.60 -40.07 6.62
N ALA A 158 -9.99 -40.14 7.81
CA ALA A 158 -10.55 -40.84 8.98
C ALA A 158 -11.69 -40.03 9.63
N LEU A 159 -12.69 -39.65 8.83
CA LEU A 159 -13.80 -38.80 9.23
C LEU A 159 -14.82 -39.56 10.08
N PHE A 160 -15.34 -38.93 11.12
CA PHE A 160 -16.37 -39.51 11.98
C PHE A 160 -17.35 -38.43 12.47
N THR A 161 -18.55 -38.86 12.84
CA THR A 161 -19.54 -37.98 13.44
C THR A 161 -19.04 -37.41 14.77
N GLY A 162 -19.09 -36.10 14.91
CA GLY A 162 -18.60 -35.44 16.13
C GLY A 162 -17.12 -35.02 16.09
N MET A 163 -16.39 -35.22 14.99
CA MET A 163 -15.00 -34.78 14.85
C MET A 163 -14.80 -33.28 15.08
N LEU A 164 -15.83 -32.47 14.87
CA LEU A 164 -15.81 -31.01 15.08
C LEU A 164 -16.23 -30.60 16.49
N LYS A 165 -16.68 -31.53 17.35
CA LYS A 165 -17.24 -31.21 18.68
C LYS A 165 -16.29 -30.39 19.57
N ASP A 166 -15.01 -30.74 19.52
CA ASP A 166 -13.97 -30.12 20.33
C ASP A 166 -12.93 -29.40 19.44
N PHE A 167 -13.25 -29.21 18.17
CA PHE A 167 -12.33 -28.55 17.23
C PHE A 167 -12.46 -27.02 17.34
N MET A 168 -11.51 -26.43 18.04
CA MET A 168 -11.40 -24.96 18.20
C MET A 168 -10.03 -24.49 17.70
N PRO A 169 -9.89 -24.26 16.38
CA PRO A 169 -8.64 -23.81 15.83
C PRO A 169 -8.33 -22.39 16.26
N GLN A 170 -7.05 -22.08 16.39
CA GLN A 170 -6.61 -20.70 16.51
C GLN A 170 -6.72 -20.03 15.14
N GLU A 171 -7.38 -18.88 15.09
CA GLU A 171 -7.35 -18.03 13.91
C GLU A 171 -6.13 -17.10 13.99
N HIS A 172 -5.22 -17.22 13.03
CA HIS A 172 -4.10 -16.29 12.91
C HIS A 172 -4.60 -14.93 12.41
N ALA A 173 -5.19 -14.16 13.33
CA ALA A 173 -5.83 -12.88 13.01
C ALA A 173 -5.83 -11.90 14.18
N ILE A 174 -6.03 -10.63 13.82
CA ILE A 174 -6.33 -9.52 14.73
C ILE A 174 -7.70 -8.97 14.39
N GLU A 175 -8.56 -8.85 15.39
CA GLU A 175 -9.87 -8.24 15.28
C GLU A 175 -9.82 -6.77 15.69
N VAL A 176 -10.37 -5.90 14.87
CA VAL A 176 -10.46 -4.46 15.13
C VAL A 176 -11.71 -4.20 15.98
N LEU A 177 -11.52 -3.77 17.23
CA LEU A 177 -12.60 -3.36 18.14
C LEU A 177 -12.92 -1.87 18.01
N ASP A 178 -11.91 -1.07 17.68
CA ASP A 178 -11.99 0.36 17.34
C ASP A 178 -10.87 0.66 16.34
N GLY A 179 -11.21 1.24 15.19
CA GLY A 179 -10.25 1.60 14.15
C GLY A 179 -9.45 2.89 14.41
N GLY A 180 -9.71 3.59 15.52
CA GLY A 180 -9.10 4.88 15.78
C GLY A 180 -9.60 5.99 14.84
N VAL A 181 -8.81 7.05 14.71
CA VAL A 181 -9.14 8.16 13.78
C VAL A 181 -8.88 7.73 12.35
N GLN A 182 -7.68 7.21 12.10
CA GLN A 182 -7.29 6.70 10.78
C GLN A 182 -6.23 5.62 10.96
N THR A 183 -6.60 4.38 10.72
CA THR A 183 -5.67 3.26 10.69
C THR A 183 -5.71 2.59 9.34
N THR A 184 -4.55 2.40 8.72
CA THR A 184 -4.40 1.75 7.41
C THR A 184 -3.32 0.69 7.45
N VAL A 185 -3.43 -0.31 6.58
CA VAL A 185 -2.33 -1.23 6.29
C VAL A 185 -1.36 -0.53 5.36
N GLN A 186 -0.07 -0.59 5.68
CA GLN A 186 1.00 -0.10 4.83
C GLN A 186 2.12 -1.14 4.74
N ASP A 187 2.90 -1.11 3.67
CA ASP A 187 4.16 -1.83 3.50
C ASP A 187 5.22 -0.91 2.88
N TYR A 188 6.50 -1.24 3.10
CA TYR A 188 7.62 -0.48 2.53
C TYR A 188 8.16 -1.20 1.29
N PRO A 189 8.55 -0.49 0.22
CA PRO A 189 8.47 0.96 0.01
C PRO A 189 7.11 1.47 -0.51
N GLY A 190 6.09 0.60 -0.66
CA GLY A 190 4.80 0.92 -1.25
C GLY A 190 4.71 0.56 -2.73
N MET A 191 3.81 1.22 -3.47
CA MET A 191 3.49 0.96 -4.89
C MET A 191 4.44 1.72 -5.82
N ILE A 192 5.72 1.37 -5.84
CA ILE A 192 6.72 2.03 -6.68
C ILE A 192 6.62 1.62 -8.15
N GLY A 193 7.05 2.51 -9.07
CA GLY A 193 7.07 2.25 -10.51
C GLY A 193 5.76 2.53 -11.24
N TYR A 194 4.79 3.20 -10.60
CA TYR A 194 3.48 3.52 -11.19
C TYR A 194 3.13 5.01 -11.11
N TRP A 195 4.04 5.83 -10.64
CA TRP A 195 3.77 7.25 -10.46
C TRP A 195 3.54 7.98 -11.79
N PHE A 196 4.19 7.53 -12.86
CA PHE A 196 3.99 8.06 -14.21
C PHE A 196 2.56 7.92 -14.75
N VAL A 197 1.74 7.04 -14.18
CA VAL A 197 0.30 6.90 -14.48
C VAL A 197 -0.60 7.47 -13.37
N GLY A 198 -0.02 8.20 -12.41
CA GLY A 198 -0.75 8.87 -11.34
C GLY A 198 -1.08 8.00 -10.13
N VAL A 199 -0.49 6.81 -10.00
CA VAL A 199 -0.59 6.01 -8.78
C VAL A 199 0.57 6.36 -7.86
N PRO A 200 0.31 7.01 -6.70
CA PRO A 200 1.37 7.42 -5.78
C PRO A 200 2.01 6.21 -5.09
N PRO A 201 3.25 6.37 -4.57
CA PRO A 201 3.94 5.30 -3.87
C PRO A 201 3.15 4.75 -2.67
N CYS A 202 2.40 5.59 -1.97
CA CYS A 202 1.80 5.21 -0.67
C CYS A 202 2.89 4.75 0.33
N GLY A 203 2.68 3.64 1.00
CA GLY A 203 3.62 3.17 2.01
C GLY A 203 3.51 3.94 3.34
N PRO A 204 4.36 3.60 4.33
CA PRO A 204 4.34 4.29 5.61
C PRO A 204 4.85 5.73 5.46
N MET A 205 4.14 6.68 6.07
CA MET A 205 4.52 8.09 6.00
C MET A 205 5.78 8.41 6.82
N ASP A 206 6.03 7.62 7.86
CA ASP A 206 7.30 7.55 8.59
C ASP A 206 7.92 6.16 8.33
N ALA A 207 8.62 6.04 7.22
CA ALA A 207 9.23 4.80 6.80
C ALA A 207 10.32 4.30 7.77
N TYR A 208 11.01 5.21 8.46
CA TYR A 208 12.09 4.84 9.37
C TYR A 208 11.55 4.08 10.59
N ASN A 209 10.56 4.63 11.31
CA ASN A 209 9.95 3.94 12.44
C ASN A 209 9.24 2.64 12.04
N PHE A 210 8.61 2.61 10.86
CA PHE A 210 8.00 1.39 10.33
C PHE A 210 9.05 0.27 10.13
N ARG A 211 10.18 0.60 9.48
CA ARG A 211 11.28 -0.33 9.22
C ARG A 211 11.99 -0.77 10.49
N ILE A 212 12.19 0.13 11.49
CA ILE A 212 12.73 -0.22 12.81
C ILE A 212 11.88 -1.31 13.46
N GLY A 213 10.56 -1.16 13.49
CA GLY A 213 9.68 -2.14 14.09
C GLY A 213 9.74 -3.51 13.39
N ASN A 214 9.81 -3.53 12.05
CA ASN A 214 10.03 -4.76 11.29
C ASN A 214 11.41 -5.38 11.57
N SER A 215 12.46 -4.56 11.64
CA SER A 215 13.83 -5.02 11.96
C SER A 215 13.90 -5.67 13.34
N ILE A 216 13.32 -5.07 14.38
CA ILE A 216 13.25 -5.62 15.75
C ILE A 216 12.55 -6.98 15.77
N LEU A 217 11.52 -7.18 14.93
CA LEU A 217 10.82 -8.45 14.81
C LEU A 217 11.54 -9.47 13.91
N GLY A 218 12.64 -9.10 13.26
CA GLY A 218 13.32 -9.94 12.27
C GLY A 218 12.49 -10.18 11.01
N ASN A 219 11.54 -9.29 10.73
CA ASN A 219 10.76 -9.29 9.50
C ASN A 219 11.57 -8.76 8.32
N ASP A 220 11.14 -9.10 7.10
CA ASP A 220 11.50 -8.31 5.92
C ASP A 220 10.99 -6.88 6.08
N GLU A 221 11.74 -5.87 5.59
CA GLU A 221 11.34 -4.46 5.71
C GLU A 221 10.02 -4.14 4.97
N SER A 222 9.64 -4.98 4.03
CA SER A 222 8.38 -4.91 3.27
C SER A 222 7.21 -5.64 3.94
N ALA A 223 7.40 -6.25 5.11
CA ALA A 223 6.30 -6.92 5.80
C ALA A 223 5.20 -5.92 6.16
N PRO A 224 3.93 -6.19 5.77
CA PRO A 224 2.83 -5.27 6.04
C PRO A 224 2.60 -5.04 7.53
N GLY A 225 2.33 -3.77 7.89
CA GLY A 225 2.02 -3.32 9.24
C GLY A 225 0.86 -2.35 9.27
N LEU A 226 0.46 -1.89 10.45
CA LEU A 226 -0.57 -0.87 10.62
C LEU A 226 0.06 0.48 10.91
N GLU A 227 -0.37 1.51 10.17
CA GLU A 227 -0.13 2.92 10.46
C GLU A 227 -1.35 3.51 11.16
N LEU A 228 -1.18 3.96 12.39
CA LEU A 228 -2.20 4.59 13.22
C LEU A 228 -1.93 6.10 13.30
N THR A 229 -2.94 6.94 13.02
CA THR A 229 -2.78 8.40 12.95
C THR A 229 -3.54 9.08 14.08
N LEU A 230 -2.91 10.00 14.82
CA LEU A 230 -3.42 10.87 15.91
C LEU A 230 -3.92 10.11 17.13
N ARG A 231 -4.95 9.32 17.00
CA ARG A 231 -5.52 8.43 18.00
C ARG A 231 -5.61 7.03 17.46
N GLY A 232 -4.91 6.12 18.08
CA GLY A 232 -5.02 4.70 17.78
C GLY A 232 -6.35 4.13 18.23
N GLY A 233 -6.61 2.90 17.85
CA GLY A 233 -7.83 2.19 18.18
C GLY A 233 -7.62 1.13 19.27
N SER A 234 -8.41 0.06 19.17
CA SER A 234 -8.26 -1.13 20.01
C SER A 234 -8.39 -2.39 19.17
N TYR A 235 -7.57 -3.38 19.50
CA TYR A 235 -7.35 -4.58 18.70
C TYR A 235 -7.34 -5.81 19.62
N ARG A 236 -8.06 -6.87 19.24
CA ARG A 236 -8.03 -8.15 19.95
C ARG A 236 -7.20 -9.16 19.16
N PHE A 237 -6.21 -9.75 19.80
CA PHE A 237 -5.46 -10.84 19.22
C PHE A 237 -6.26 -12.14 19.27
N ARG A 238 -6.55 -12.77 18.12
CA ARG A 238 -7.26 -14.07 18.06
C ARG A 238 -6.32 -15.25 18.20
N THR A 239 -5.02 -15.00 18.21
CA THR A 239 -3.95 -15.98 18.44
C THR A 239 -2.86 -15.38 19.32
N THR A 240 -1.93 -16.22 19.79
CA THR A 240 -0.68 -15.73 20.39
C THR A 240 0.18 -15.10 19.31
N VAL A 241 0.75 -13.91 19.57
CA VAL A 241 1.49 -13.12 18.59
C VAL A 241 2.63 -12.36 19.25
N SER A 242 3.74 -12.21 18.53
CA SER A 242 4.81 -11.26 18.87
C SER A 242 4.65 -10.01 18.03
N PHE A 243 4.74 -8.83 18.65
CA PHE A 243 4.56 -7.56 17.96
C PHE A 243 5.51 -6.49 18.49
N CYS A 244 5.66 -5.41 17.75
CA CYS A 244 6.44 -4.23 18.12
C CYS A 244 5.63 -2.97 17.82
N ILE A 245 5.76 -1.96 18.69
CA ILE A 245 5.17 -0.63 18.50
C ILE A 245 6.29 0.39 18.37
N THR A 246 6.22 1.22 17.32
CA THR A 246 7.19 2.29 17.05
C THR A 246 6.50 3.60 16.67
N GLY A 247 7.23 4.72 16.60
CA GLY A 247 6.70 6.03 16.26
C GLY A 247 6.20 6.81 17.46
N ALA A 248 5.09 7.55 17.30
CA ALA A 248 4.51 8.38 18.36
C ALA A 248 3.97 7.54 19.53
N ASP A 249 4.17 8.03 20.76
CA ASP A 249 3.67 7.35 21.97
C ASP A 249 2.17 7.61 22.19
N MET A 250 1.36 6.65 21.77
CA MET A 250 -0.09 6.62 21.99
C MET A 250 -0.49 5.89 23.28
N LYS A 251 0.42 5.76 24.25
CA LYS A 251 0.14 5.14 25.56
C LYS A 251 -0.51 3.77 25.43
N ALA A 252 0.15 2.89 24.69
CA ALA A 252 -0.35 1.56 24.42
C ALA A 252 -0.47 0.71 25.68
N THR A 253 -1.58 -0.01 25.81
CA THR A 253 -1.81 -0.95 26.92
C THR A 253 -2.29 -2.29 26.40
N LEU A 254 -1.81 -3.38 27.00
CA LEU A 254 -2.28 -4.75 26.77
C LEU A 254 -3.09 -5.19 28.00
N ASP A 255 -4.40 -5.41 27.84
CA ASP A 255 -5.35 -5.66 28.93
C ASP A 255 -5.26 -4.62 30.07
N GLY A 256 -5.02 -3.35 29.73
CA GLY A 256 -4.91 -2.23 30.67
C GLY A 256 -3.54 -2.04 31.31
N VAL A 257 -2.57 -2.92 31.04
CA VAL A 257 -1.18 -2.78 31.50
C VAL A 257 -0.37 -2.06 30.42
N GLU A 258 0.32 -0.99 30.78
CA GLU A 258 1.18 -0.24 29.85
C GLU A 258 2.32 -1.13 29.32
N ILE A 259 2.57 -1.06 28.02
CA ILE A 259 3.60 -1.85 27.35
C ILE A 259 4.67 -0.94 26.73
N PRO A 260 5.90 -1.43 26.61
CA PRO A 260 7.00 -0.66 26.06
C PRO A 260 6.91 -0.55 24.54
N MET A 261 7.54 0.51 24.02
CA MET A 261 7.78 0.72 22.59
C MET A 261 9.18 0.30 22.17
N TYR A 262 9.38 0.09 20.88
CA TYR A 262 10.68 -0.27 20.26
C TYR A 262 11.31 -1.54 20.83
N GLN A 263 10.48 -2.50 21.20
CA GLN A 263 10.90 -3.85 21.60
C GLN A 263 9.83 -4.88 21.28
N VAL A 264 10.24 -6.14 21.25
CA VAL A 264 9.30 -7.27 21.09
C VAL A 264 8.41 -7.39 22.33
N VAL A 265 7.11 -7.44 22.08
CA VAL A 265 6.07 -7.72 23.08
C VAL A 265 5.29 -8.96 22.65
N HIS A 266 4.95 -9.82 23.60
CA HIS A 266 4.15 -11.02 23.35
C HIS A 266 2.74 -10.82 23.87
N ALA A 267 1.75 -11.12 23.04
CA ALA A 267 0.35 -11.19 23.45
C ALA A 267 -0.18 -12.61 23.34
N SER A 268 -0.95 -13.04 24.32
CA SER A 268 -1.72 -14.28 24.27
C SER A 268 -3.02 -14.08 23.49
N ALA A 269 -3.59 -15.18 22.99
CA ALA A 269 -4.91 -15.13 22.39
C ALA A 269 -5.94 -14.47 23.32
N MET A 270 -6.85 -13.69 22.73
CA MET A 270 -7.94 -12.93 23.35
C MET A 270 -7.51 -11.67 24.13
N GLN A 271 -6.22 -11.39 24.30
CA GLN A 271 -5.78 -10.12 24.89
C GLN A 271 -6.10 -8.93 23.98
N VAL A 272 -6.33 -7.79 24.60
CA VAL A 272 -6.75 -6.55 23.92
C VAL A 272 -5.67 -5.49 24.03
N LEU A 273 -5.14 -5.08 22.90
CA LEU A 273 -4.25 -3.95 22.75
C LEU A 273 -5.08 -2.68 22.55
N LYS A 274 -4.82 -1.63 23.36
CA LYS A 274 -5.51 -0.33 23.27
C LYS A 274 -4.51 0.80 23.18
N PHE A 275 -4.84 1.78 22.33
CA PHE A 275 -4.10 3.02 22.17
C PHE A 275 -4.95 4.22 22.60
N LYS A 276 -4.28 5.32 22.95
CA LYS A 276 -4.87 6.63 23.24
C LYS A 276 -4.47 7.64 22.16
N ASP A 277 -4.68 8.94 22.44
CA ASP A 277 -4.18 10.03 21.61
C ASP A 277 -2.67 10.20 21.82
N CYS A 278 -1.92 10.49 20.74
CA CYS A 278 -0.55 10.97 20.88
C CYS A 278 -0.53 12.45 21.29
N LYS A 279 0.52 12.86 22.00
CA LYS A 279 0.74 14.26 22.41
C LYS A 279 1.88 14.92 21.64
N VAL A 280 2.81 14.10 21.17
CA VAL A 280 3.96 14.50 20.38
C VAL A 280 4.12 13.51 19.25
N GLY A 281 4.38 14.00 18.06
CA GLY A 281 4.31 13.21 16.85
C GLY A 281 2.87 12.95 16.41
N MET A 282 2.68 12.15 15.38
CA MET A 282 1.38 11.95 14.75
C MET A 282 1.06 10.49 14.45
N ARG A 283 2.08 9.67 14.15
CA ARG A 283 1.88 8.30 13.67
C ARG A 283 2.59 7.28 14.53
N THR A 284 1.85 6.21 14.82
CA THR A 284 2.33 5.01 15.50
C THR A 284 2.19 3.82 14.56
N TYR A 285 3.14 2.91 14.63
CA TYR A 285 3.16 1.69 13.84
C TYR A 285 2.97 0.48 14.73
N LEU A 286 2.04 -0.39 14.36
CA LEU A 286 1.87 -1.72 14.94
C LEU A 286 2.36 -2.76 13.92
N LEU A 287 3.52 -3.35 14.20
CA LEU A 287 4.15 -4.39 13.42
C LEU A 287 3.98 -5.73 14.14
N VAL A 288 3.73 -6.80 13.39
CA VAL A 288 3.59 -8.15 13.93
C VAL A 288 4.63 -9.08 13.31
N ALA A 289 5.07 -10.09 14.04
CA ALA A 289 6.01 -11.07 13.51
C ALA A 289 5.42 -11.75 12.25
N GLY A 290 6.19 -11.81 11.17
CA GLY A 290 5.77 -12.28 9.87
C GLY A 290 4.88 -11.32 9.06
N GLY A 291 4.35 -10.25 9.68
CA GLY A 291 3.47 -9.28 9.03
C GLY A 291 2.02 -9.75 8.87
N PHE A 292 1.20 -8.90 8.26
CA PHE A 292 -0.19 -9.21 7.93
C PHE A 292 -0.29 -9.96 6.60
N ASP A 293 -1.22 -10.92 6.49
CA ASP A 293 -1.53 -11.61 5.23
C ASP A 293 -2.50 -10.74 4.40
N MET A 294 -1.91 -9.89 3.54
CA MET A 294 -2.63 -8.94 2.70
C MET A 294 -2.40 -9.22 1.22
N PRO A 295 -3.43 -9.04 0.37
CA PRO A 295 -3.24 -9.10 -1.06
C PRO A 295 -2.32 -7.97 -1.54
N LYS A 296 -1.50 -8.26 -2.56
CA LYS A 296 -0.65 -7.26 -3.20
C LYS A 296 -1.33 -6.72 -4.46
N ILE A 297 -1.39 -5.40 -4.57
CA ILE A 297 -1.82 -4.68 -5.77
C ILE A 297 -0.63 -3.86 -6.24
N MET A 298 -0.26 -3.99 -7.52
CA MET A 298 0.94 -3.33 -8.05
C MET A 298 2.21 -3.61 -7.21
N GLY A 299 2.33 -4.84 -6.70
CA GLY A 299 3.48 -5.29 -5.91
C GLY A 299 3.45 -4.93 -4.43
N SER A 300 2.50 -4.14 -3.95
CA SER A 300 2.40 -3.61 -2.58
C SER A 300 1.09 -3.97 -1.90
N SER A 301 1.12 -4.08 -0.57
CA SER A 301 -0.05 -4.21 0.30
C SER A 301 -0.48 -2.87 0.91
N SER A 302 0.09 -1.75 0.48
CA SER A 302 -0.25 -0.43 0.99
C SER A 302 -1.65 0.00 0.60
N THR A 303 -2.30 0.75 1.48
CA THR A 303 -3.62 1.34 1.25
C THR A 303 -3.49 2.68 0.53
N PHE A 304 -4.15 2.83 -0.60
CA PHE A 304 -4.39 4.13 -1.23
C PHE A 304 -5.86 4.53 -1.03
N ILE A 305 -6.11 5.39 -0.05
CA ILE A 305 -7.48 5.74 0.37
C ILE A 305 -8.25 6.46 -0.73
N ASP A 306 -7.63 7.44 -1.40
CA ASP A 306 -8.28 8.22 -2.46
C ASP A 306 -8.57 7.37 -3.70
N GLY A 307 -7.67 6.45 -4.04
CA GLY A 307 -7.87 5.46 -5.10
C GLY A 307 -8.81 4.32 -4.71
N LYS A 308 -9.12 4.14 -3.42
CA LYS A 308 -9.99 3.08 -2.88
C LYS A 308 -9.52 1.67 -3.21
N PHE A 309 -8.22 1.42 -3.17
CA PHE A 309 -7.62 0.09 -3.37
C PHE A 309 -6.40 -0.13 -2.48
N GLY A 310 -5.90 -1.37 -2.45
CA GLY A 310 -4.80 -1.79 -1.59
C GLY A 310 -5.20 -2.03 -0.14
N GLY A 311 -4.27 -2.51 0.68
CA GLY A 311 -4.48 -2.79 2.10
C GLY A 311 -5.72 -3.61 2.41
N HIS A 312 -6.45 -3.21 3.44
CA HIS A 312 -7.74 -3.79 3.79
C HIS A 312 -8.87 -3.10 3.00
N ASN A 313 -9.04 -3.51 1.74
CA ASN A 313 -10.09 -3.02 0.83
C ASN A 313 -10.04 -1.50 0.55
N GLY A 314 -8.84 -0.92 0.43
CA GLY A 314 -8.68 0.49 0.02
C GLY A 314 -9.26 1.53 0.97
N ARG A 315 -9.40 1.22 2.24
CA ARG A 315 -10.01 2.09 3.24
C ARG A 315 -9.32 2.00 4.61
N THR A 316 -9.67 2.91 5.49
CA THR A 316 -9.34 2.81 6.91
C THR A 316 -10.05 1.64 7.56
N LEU A 317 -9.43 1.09 8.60
CA LEU A 317 -9.98 0.01 9.41
C LEU A 317 -11.19 0.48 10.21
N ARG A 318 -12.14 -0.44 10.40
CA ARG A 318 -13.38 -0.22 11.16
C ARG A 318 -13.59 -1.32 12.19
N THR A 319 -14.41 -1.04 13.18
CA THR A 319 -14.88 -2.05 14.12
C THR A 319 -15.49 -3.24 13.39
N GLY A 320 -15.07 -4.44 13.76
CA GLY A 320 -15.50 -5.71 13.16
C GLY A 320 -14.60 -6.21 12.02
N ASP A 321 -13.63 -5.41 11.54
CA ASP A 321 -12.63 -5.92 10.58
C ASP A 321 -11.76 -6.99 11.26
N VAL A 322 -11.47 -8.06 10.50
CA VAL A 322 -10.57 -9.14 10.92
C VAL A 322 -9.40 -9.20 9.94
N LEU A 323 -8.22 -8.93 10.44
CA LEU A 323 -6.98 -8.90 9.67
C LEU A 323 -6.24 -10.22 9.84
N ARG A 324 -6.03 -10.95 8.75
CA ARG A 324 -5.25 -12.20 8.78
C ARG A 324 -3.78 -11.91 9.03
N LEU A 325 -3.13 -12.78 9.80
CA LEU A 325 -1.69 -12.80 10.03
C LEU A 325 -1.03 -13.92 9.24
N GLN A 326 0.28 -13.79 9.00
CA GLN A 326 1.08 -14.91 8.52
C GLN A 326 1.13 -16.03 9.58
N GLU A 327 1.34 -17.28 9.14
CA GLU A 327 1.35 -18.44 10.05
C GLU A 327 2.43 -18.34 11.14
N LYS A 328 3.60 -17.77 10.81
CA LYS A 328 4.71 -17.54 11.75
C LYS A 328 4.57 -16.17 12.41
N CYS A 329 3.60 -16.02 13.30
CA CYS A 329 3.36 -14.76 14.02
C CYS A 329 3.93 -14.74 15.45
N VAL A 330 4.74 -15.71 15.84
CA VAL A 330 5.43 -15.78 17.13
C VAL A 330 6.94 -15.99 16.91
N ILE A 331 7.74 -15.23 17.64
CA ILE A 331 9.20 -15.33 17.67
C ILE A 331 9.69 -15.42 19.12
N ASP A 332 10.80 -16.09 19.35
CA ASP A 332 11.40 -16.21 20.69
C ASP A 332 12.33 -15.01 21.03
N SER A 333 12.54 -14.09 20.10
CA SER A 333 13.39 -12.92 20.30
C SER A 333 12.77 -11.95 21.31
N ILE A 334 13.63 -11.31 22.10
CA ILE A 334 13.32 -10.19 23.01
C ILE A 334 14.03 -8.92 22.55
N ASP A 335 14.32 -8.79 21.26
CA ASP A 335 15.12 -7.71 20.71
C ASP A 335 14.45 -6.34 20.91
N SER A 336 15.29 -5.30 20.97
CA SER A 336 14.84 -3.95 21.25
C SER A 336 15.84 -2.93 20.72
N MET A 337 15.34 -1.76 20.33
CA MET A 337 16.20 -0.60 20.06
C MET A 337 16.49 0.17 21.34
N PRO A 338 17.76 0.36 21.72
CA PRO A 338 18.12 1.13 22.92
C PRO A 338 17.58 2.57 22.85
N GLU A 339 17.04 3.07 23.95
CA GLU A 339 16.34 4.36 24.02
C GLU A 339 17.17 5.52 23.46
N LYS A 340 18.48 5.52 23.72
CA LYS A 340 19.43 6.54 23.25
C LYS A 340 19.38 6.76 21.72
N TYR A 341 19.09 5.71 20.95
CA TYR A 341 19.15 5.73 19.49
C TYR A 341 17.79 5.83 18.81
N ARG A 342 16.70 5.80 19.62
CA ARG A 342 15.33 5.94 19.10
C ARG A 342 15.13 7.32 18.49
N PRO A 343 14.36 7.44 17.39
CA PRO A 343 13.97 8.72 16.82
C PRO A 343 13.33 9.62 17.88
N LYS A 344 13.82 10.85 18.00
CA LYS A 344 13.32 11.83 18.97
C LYS A 344 12.17 12.62 18.36
N LEU A 345 10.99 12.52 18.94
CA LEU A 345 9.83 13.30 18.55
C LEU A 345 9.74 14.59 19.37
N THR A 346 9.27 15.65 18.72
CA THR A 346 9.18 17.00 19.29
C THR A 346 7.95 17.72 18.73
N ASN A 347 7.61 18.89 19.26
CA ASN A 347 6.65 19.82 18.67
C ASN A 347 7.34 21.02 17.97
N GLU A 348 8.67 21.05 17.99
CA GLU A 348 9.51 22.03 17.32
C GLU A 348 10.57 21.29 16.49
N TRP A 349 10.38 21.26 15.19
CA TRP A 349 11.14 20.44 14.27
C TRP A 349 12.16 21.26 13.48
N THR A 350 13.33 20.69 13.28
CA THR A 350 14.26 21.14 12.23
C THR A 350 14.34 20.04 11.17
N ILE A 351 14.07 20.38 9.91
CA ILE A 351 14.06 19.46 8.77
C ILE A 351 15.20 19.82 7.83
N GLY A 352 16.08 18.86 7.57
CA GLY A 352 17.15 18.98 6.58
C GLY A 352 16.58 18.89 5.15
N VAL A 353 16.90 19.88 4.33
CA VAL A 353 16.43 19.99 2.95
C VAL A 353 17.59 20.27 2.00
N ILE A 354 17.46 19.83 0.75
CA ILE A 354 18.41 20.03 -0.34
C ILE A 354 17.80 21.02 -1.33
N PRO A 355 18.54 22.04 -1.83
CA PRO A 355 18.01 22.95 -2.86
C PRO A 355 17.62 22.21 -4.13
N GLY A 356 16.48 22.56 -4.69
CA GLY A 356 16.01 22.05 -5.98
C GLY A 356 14.56 21.56 -5.97
N PRO A 357 13.94 21.38 -7.16
CA PRO A 357 14.52 21.63 -8.50
C PRO A 357 14.50 23.10 -8.95
N GLN A 358 13.60 23.96 -8.43
CA GLN A 358 13.46 25.35 -8.88
C GLN A 358 13.61 26.37 -7.73
N PRO A 359 14.78 26.44 -7.05
CA PRO A 359 14.92 27.35 -5.92
C PRO A 359 14.98 28.83 -6.31
N THR A 360 15.55 29.21 -7.47
CA THR A 360 15.68 30.60 -7.97
C THR A 360 16.68 30.64 -9.17
N PRO A 361 16.96 31.74 -9.85
CA PRO A 361 16.31 33.07 -9.84
C PRO A 361 15.18 33.21 -10.86
N GLU A 362 14.79 32.15 -11.54
CA GLU A 362 13.77 32.19 -12.59
C GLU A 362 12.38 32.47 -12.00
N TYR A 363 12.14 32.01 -10.77
CA TYR A 363 10.83 32.06 -10.12
C TYR A 363 10.86 32.85 -8.81
N LEU A 364 11.87 32.61 -7.96
CA LEU A 364 11.98 33.13 -6.61
C LEU A 364 13.14 34.13 -6.51
N LYS A 365 13.02 35.14 -5.66
CA LYS A 365 14.08 36.10 -5.42
C LYS A 365 15.30 35.40 -4.78
N PRO A 366 16.53 35.87 -5.03
CA PRO A 366 17.76 35.24 -4.53
C PRO A 366 17.81 35.04 -3.01
N GLU A 367 17.10 35.88 -2.25
CA GLU A 367 17.03 35.82 -0.79
C GLU A 367 16.10 34.73 -0.27
N TYR A 368 15.35 34.05 -1.14
CA TYR A 368 14.32 33.09 -0.73
C TYR A 368 14.88 31.95 0.14
N LEU A 369 15.99 31.31 -0.25
CA LEU A 369 16.59 30.23 0.54
C LEU A 369 17.01 30.69 1.93
N LYS A 370 17.49 31.92 2.07
CA LYS A 370 17.81 32.54 3.35
C LYS A 370 16.52 32.76 4.16
N THR A 371 15.49 33.33 3.56
CA THR A 371 14.18 33.51 4.21
C THR A 371 13.61 32.19 4.69
N LEU A 372 13.70 31.14 3.86
CA LEU A 372 13.24 29.79 4.21
C LEU A 372 13.91 29.24 5.47
N THR A 373 15.23 29.41 5.59
CA THR A 373 16.01 28.85 6.70
C THR A 373 16.00 29.71 7.98
N GLU A 374 15.76 31.01 7.86
CA GLU A 374 15.67 31.93 9.00
C GLU A 374 14.26 32.06 9.57
N SER A 375 13.26 31.47 8.92
CA SER A 375 11.85 31.61 9.30
C SER A 375 11.32 30.39 10.04
N GLU A 376 10.32 30.63 10.86
CA GLU A 376 9.49 29.60 11.50
C GLU A 376 8.22 29.38 10.67
N TYR A 377 7.88 28.12 10.47
CA TYR A 377 6.63 27.67 9.86
C TYR A 377 5.77 26.94 10.90
N GLU A 378 4.47 26.87 10.68
CA GLU A 378 3.54 26.13 11.52
C GLU A 378 2.75 25.13 10.70
N VAL A 379 2.62 23.90 11.17
CA VAL A 379 1.84 22.85 10.48
C VAL A 379 0.35 23.16 10.52
N ASN A 380 -0.27 23.25 9.34
CA ASN A 380 -1.70 23.55 9.18
C ASN A 380 -2.57 22.32 9.48
N PHE A 381 -3.79 22.53 9.99
CA PHE A 381 -4.77 21.47 10.26
C PHE A 381 -5.19 20.67 9.02
N ASN A 382 -5.15 21.27 7.83
CA ASN A 382 -5.50 20.62 6.57
C ASN A 382 -4.37 19.79 5.97
N SER A 383 -3.46 19.33 6.80
CA SER A 383 -2.38 18.43 6.40
C SER A 383 -2.86 16.98 6.31
N ALA A 384 -2.38 16.26 5.30
CA ALA A 384 -2.74 14.87 5.03
C ALA A 384 -1.54 14.10 4.46
N ARG A 385 -1.74 12.82 4.13
CA ARG A 385 -0.72 11.99 3.48
C ARG A 385 -0.37 12.47 2.06
N THR A 386 -1.25 13.23 1.41
CA THR A 386 -0.99 13.87 0.11
C THR A 386 -0.02 15.04 0.21
N GLY A 387 -0.01 15.75 1.35
CA GLY A 387 0.89 16.89 1.59
C GLY A 387 0.62 17.56 2.93
N ILE A 388 1.71 18.03 3.54
CA ILE A 388 1.72 18.78 4.80
C ILE A 388 1.77 20.26 4.46
N ARG A 389 0.66 20.96 4.73
CA ARG A 389 0.56 22.42 4.53
C ARG A 389 1.24 23.16 5.68
N LEU A 390 1.99 24.18 5.33
CA LEU A 390 2.74 25.00 6.28
C LEU A 390 2.28 26.46 6.18
N ASN A 391 1.91 27.04 7.31
CA ASN A 391 1.73 28.47 7.44
C ASN A 391 3.08 29.12 7.73
N GLY A 392 3.50 30.09 6.93
CA GLY A 392 4.80 30.74 7.06
C GLY A 392 4.92 31.96 6.19
N PRO A 393 6.14 32.46 5.96
CA PRO A 393 6.37 33.60 5.08
C PRO A 393 5.87 33.33 3.65
N ILE A 394 5.28 34.33 3.04
CA ILE A 394 4.89 34.29 1.64
C ILE A 394 6.15 34.29 0.77
N PRO A 395 6.29 33.37 -0.19
CA PRO A 395 7.41 33.34 -1.12
C PRO A 395 7.53 34.65 -1.91
N GLN A 396 8.76 35.14 -2.07
CA GLN A 396 9.00 36.37 -2.84
C GLN A 396 9.27 35.99 -4.30
N TRP A 397 8.29 36.28 -5.14
CA TRP A 397 8.30 35.95 -6.57
C TRP A 397 9.10 36.97 -7.39
N VAL A 398 9.81 36.49 -8.42
CA VAL A 398 10.48 37.32 -9.43
C VAL A 398 9.50 37.79 -10.49
N ARG A 399 8.52 36.94 -10.83
CA ARG A 399 7.49 37.25 -11.84
C ARG A 399 6.47 38.23 -11.27
N GLU A 400 6.49 39.46 -11.74
CA GLU A 400 5.56 40.54 -11.31
C GLU A 400 4.27 40.54 -12.11
N ASP A 401 4.26 40.00 -13.32
CA ASP A 401 3.15 39.95 -14.28
C ASP A 401 2.30 38.65 -14.18
N GLY A 402 2.62 37.80 -13.23
CA GLY A 402 1.97 36.50 -13.00
C GLY A 402 2.77 35.31 -13.53
N GLY A 403 2.21 34.13 -13.32
CA GLY A 403 2.74 32.85 -13.80
C GLY A 403 2.23 32.50 -15.19
N GLU A 404 2.34 31.22 -15.55
CA GLU A 404 1.85 30.72 -16.83
C GLU A 404 0.33 30.92 -16.96
N ALA A 405 -0.10 31.21 -18.18
CA ALA A 405 -1.49 31.52 -18.51
C ALA A 405 -2.09 32.72 -17.72
N GLY A 406 -1.25 33.65 -17.22
CA GLY A 406 -1.70 34.78 -16.41
C GLY A 406 -2.18 34.43 -15.01
N LEU A 407 -1.84 33.23 -14.52
CA LEU A 407 -2.15 32.73 -13.18
C LEU A 407 -1.16 33.28 -12.15
N HIS A 408 -1.19 32.74 -10.94
CA HIS A 408 -0.28 33.12 -9.86
C HIS A 408 1.21 32.88 -10.26
N PRO A 409 2.17 33.69 -9.81
CA PRO A 409 3.61 33.52 -10.14
C PRO A 409 4.19 32.14 -9.84
N SER A 410 3.58 31.38 -8.92
CA SER A 410 3.98 30.00 -8.63
C SER A 410 3.65 29.01 -9.75
N ASN A 411 2.74 29.39 -10.69
CA ASN A 411 2.32 28.48 -11.74
C ASN A 411 3.37 28.36 -12.84
N ILE A 412 3.68 27.11 -13.16
CA ILE A 412 4.48 26.67 -14.30
C ILE A 412 3.64 25.68 -15.10
N HIS A 413 4.03 25.40 -16.36
CA HIS A 413 3.17 24.56 -17.22
C HIS A 413 3.00 23.16 -16.65
N ASP A 414 4.10 22.54 -16.23
CA ASP A 414 4.08 21.19 -15.75
C ASP A 414 5.44 20.81 -15.15
N ASN A 415 5.40 20.21 -13.98
CA ASN A 415 6.58 19.75 -13.28
C ASN A 415 6.32 18.35 -12.70
N ALA A 416 7.28 17.45 -12.86
CA ALA A 416 7.26 16.20 -12.15
C ALA A 416 7.72 16.43 -10.70
N TYR A 417 7.03 15.81 -9.75
CA TYR A 417 7.25 16.01 -8.33
C TYR A 417 8.03 14.84 -7.71
N ALA A 418 8.75 15.11 -6.62
CA ALA A 418 9.30 14.10 -5.73
C ALA A 418 8.58 14.11 -4.37
N VAL A 419 8.51 12.97 -3.70
CA VAL A 419 8.02 12.93 -2.31
C VAL A 419 8.97 13.73 -1.43
N GLY A 420 8.43 14.57 -0.55
CA GLY A 420 9.22 15.43 0.34
C GLY A 420 9.62 16.77 -0.27
N THR A 421 9.26 17.05 -1.52
CA THR A 421 9.51 18.35 -2.14
C THR A 421 8.59 19.41 -1.54
N LEU A 422 9.13 20.61 -1.30
CA LEU A 422 8.36 21.78 -0.89
C LEU A 422 7.76 22.46 -2.11
N ASP A 423 6.51 22.16 -2.35
CA ASP A 423 5.67 22.71 -3.42
C ASP A 423 5.06 24.04 -2.98
N LEU A 424 5.12 25.06 -3.84
CA LEU A 424 4.61 26.39 -3.60
C LEU A 424 3.31 26.60 -4.39
N THR A 425 2.21 26.12 -3.83
CA THR A 425 0.87 26.25 -4.42
C THR A 425 0.30 27.65 -4.09
N GLY A 426 0.43 28.61 -5.00
CA GLY A 426 0.19 30.01 -4.68
C GLY A 426 1.18 30.49 -3.62
N ASP A 427 0.66 31.11 -2.58
CA ASP A 427 1.45 31.57 -1.42
C ASP A 427 1.55 30.47 -0.31
N GLN A 428 0.99 29.29 -0.55
CA GLN A 428 0.98 28.18 0.40
C GLN A 428 2.15 27.26 0.16
N SER A 429 2.98 27.04 1.20
CA SER A 429 4.03 26.02 1.20
C SER A 429 3.46 24.65 1.57
N ILE A 430 3.71 23.62 0.76
CA ILE A 430 3.23 22.24 0.96
C ILE A 430 4.39 21.25 0.80
N LEU A 431 4.72 20.52 1.85
CA LEU A 431 5.63 19.37 1.76
C LEU A 431 4.85 18.17 1.21
N LEU A 432 5.21 17.70 0.03
CA LEU A 432 4.51 16.60 -0.64
C LEU A 432 4.72 15.28 0.08
N GLY A 433 3.62 14.58 0.33
CA GLY A 433 3.60 13.27 1.00
C GLY A 433 3.59 12.09 0.02
N PRO A 434 3.67 10.85 0.54
CA PRO A 434 3.73 9.64 -0.28
C PRO A 434 2.44 9.33 -1.05
N ASP A 435 1.30 9.95 -0.71
CA ASP A 435 0.04 9.86 -1.46
C ASP A 435 -0.16 11.08 -2.37
N GLY A 436 0.89 11.91 -2.54
CA GLY A 436 0.85 13.14 -3.34
C GLY A 436 0.80 12.90 -4.85
N PRO A 437 0.56 13.96 -5.62
CA PRO A 437 0.53 13.88 -7.08
C PRO A 437 1.93 13.69 -7.67
N SER A 438 2.01 13.00 -8.81
CA SER A 438 3.27 12.80 -9.55
C SER A 438 3.66 13.97 -10.42
N LEU A 439 2.68 14.78 -10.81
CA LEU A 439 2.81 15.91 -11.70
C LEU A 439 1.94 17.06 -11.21
N GLY A 440 2.40 18.27 -11.41
CA GLY A 440 1.64 19.48 -11.14
C GLY A 440 2.24 20.70 -11.81
N GLY A 441 1.63 21.84 -11.61
CA GLY A 441 1.97 23.09 -12.24
C GLY A 441 2.51 24.14 -11.27
N PHE A 442 3.30 23.74 -10.26
CA PHE A 442 3.81 24.65 -9.24
C PHE A 442 5.32 24.54 -9.03
N VAL A 443 5.91 25.66 -8.65
CA VAL A 443 7.36 25.75 -8.34
C VAL A 443 7.70 24.94 -7.12
N CYS A 444 8.74 24.13 -7.22
CA CYS A 444 9.32 23.33 -6.13
C CYS A 444 10.70 23.86 -5.76
N SER A 445 10.86 24.31 -4.51
CA SER A 445 12.05 25.09 -4.11
C SER A 445 13.16 24.25 -3.45
N VAL A 446 12.79 23.31 -2.60
CA VAL A 446 13.71 22.41 -1.89
C VAL A 446 13.07 21.05 -1.74
N THR A 447 13.89 20.00 -1.56
CA THR A 447 13.39 18.64 -1.30
C THR A 447 13.99 18.12 0.01
N THR A 448 13.16 17.52 0.85
CA THR A 448 13.58 16.93 2.13
C THR A 448 14.61 15.83 1.89
N ALA A 449 15.73 15.87 2.63
CA ALA A 449 16.74 14.82 2.59
C ALA A 449 16.15 13.47 3.01
N LYS A 450 16.57 12.37 2.37
CA LYS A 450 15.97 11.03 2.59
C LYS A 450 15.95 10.61 4.05
N GLY A 451 17.04 10.80 4.76
CA GLY A 451 17.12 10.49 6.20
C GLY A 451 16.32 11.45 7.09
N GLU A 452 15.67 12.45 6.54
CA GLU A 452 14.80 13.38 7.25
C GLU A 452 13.31 13.17 6.92
N MET A 453 13.02 12.34 5.91
CA MET A 453 11.65 12.10 5.41
C MET A 453 10.68 11.58 6.48
N TRP A 454 11.17 10.77 7.42
CA TRP A 454 10.35 10.23 8.48
C TRP A 454 9.70 11.31 9.36
N LYS A 455 10.37 12.48 9.50
CA LYS A 455 9.85 13.61 10.29
C LYS A 455 8.52 14.11 9.73
N LEU A 456 8.36 14.11 8.39
CA LEU A 456 7.10 14.49 7.74
C LEU A 456 5.93 13.62 8.21
N GLY A 457 6.19 12.34 8.46
CA GLY A 457 5.21 11.41 9.03
C GLY A 457 4.82 11.73 10.48
N GLN A 458 5.63 12.50 11.19
CA GLN A 458 5.41 12.81 12.60
C GLN A 458 4.98 14.25 12.88
N LEU A 459 4.93 15.11 11.86
CA LEU A 459 4.46 16.49 11.99
C LEU A 459 2.99 16.52 12.40
N HIS A 460 2.72 17.13 13.56
CA HIS A 460 1.38 17.29 14.12
C HIS A 460 0.86 18.71 13.82
N PRO A 461 -0.45 18.90 13.54
CA PRO A 461 -1.02 20.25 13.40
C PRO A 461 -0.68 21.15 14.58
N GLY A 462 -0.15 22.35 14.29
CA GLY A 462 0.33 23.32 15.26
C GLY A 462 1.80 23.19 15.64
N ASP A 463 2.49 22.13 15.20
CA ASP A 463 3.95 22.01 15.38
C ASP A 463 4.68 23.11 14.63
N LYS A 464 5.85 23.52 15.18
CA LYS A 464 6.76 24.48 14.58
C LYS A 464 7.79 23.75 13.70
N VAL A 465 8.09 24.32 12.55
CA VAL A 465 9.03 23.76 11.57
C VAL A 465 10.04 24.80 11.15
N HIS A 466 11.31 24.44 11.22
CA HIS A 466 12.44 25.17 10.69
C HIS A 466 13.14 24.33 9.62
N PHE A 467 13.66 24.97 8.59
CA PHE A 467 14.40 24.28 7.54
C PHE A 467 15.91 24.52 7.69
N ARG A 468 16.70 23.52 7.31
CA ARG A 468 18.16 23.59 7.28
C ARG A 468 18.67 23.08 5.94
N LEU A 469 19.42 23.91 5.22
CA LEU A 469 20.04 23.49 3.96
C LEU A 469 21.18 22.51 4.22
N LEU A 470 21.16 21.40 3.51
CA LEU A 470 22.16 20.34 3.51
C LEU A 470 22.75 20.17 2.11
N ASP A 471 24.03 19.83 2.04
CA ASP A 471 24.60 19.26 0.82
C ASP A 471 24.34 17.74 0.73
N LEU A 472 24.65 17.15 -0.42
CA LEU A 472 24.42 15.72 -0.69
C LEU A 472 25.25 14.80 0.21
N ASP A 473 26.45 15.22 0.61
CA ASP A 473 27.30 14.42 1.51
C ASP A 473 26.69 14.35 2.90
N GLN A 474 26.21 15.48 3.44
CA GLN A 474 25.50 15.52 4.72
C GLN A 474 24.20 14.72 4.69
N ALA A 475 23.42 14.82 3.61
CA ALA A 475 22.19 14.03 3.44
C ALA A 475 22.50 12.51 3.42
N LYS A 476 23.57 12.13 2.73
CA LYS A 476 24.07 10.76 2.69
C LYS A 476 24.49 10.25 4.08
N GLU A 477 25.19 11.05 4.87
CA GLU A 477 25.60 10.68 6.24
C GLU A 477 24.41 10.36 7.13
N ILE A 478 23.35 11.18 7.09
CA ILE A 478 22.12 10.95 7.86
C ILE A 478 21.48 9.61 7.44
N ARG A 479 21.30 9.41 6.13
CA ARG A 479 20.70 8.19 5.58
C ARG A 479 21.50 6.94 5.93
N GLU A 480 22.83 6.97 5.84
CA GLU A 480 23.69 5.84 6.19
C GLU A 480 23.62 5.51 7.69
N ALA A 481 23.48 6.52 8.55
CA ALA A 481 23.27 6.32 9.98
C ALA A 481 21.92 5.65 10.28
N GLU A 482 20.85 6.03 9.59
CA GLU A 482 19.55 5.35 9.70
C GLU A 482 19.64 3.90 9.22
N GLU A 483 20.24 3.65 8.06
CA GLU A 483 20.41 2.30 7.52
C GLU A 483 21.27 1.40 8.46
N ALA A 484 22.27 1.96 9.14
CA ALA A 484 23.04 1.24 10.15
C ALA A 484 22.17 0.82 11.35
N ASN A 485 21.33 1.75 11.84
CA ASN A 485 20.39 1.46 12.94
C ASN A 485 19.41 0.34 12.58
N LEU A 486 18.96 0.26 11.33
CA LEU A 486 18.10 -0.81 10.84
C LEU A 486 18.81 -2.17 10.80
N ARG A 487 20.15 -2.19 10.72
CA ARG A 487 20.97 -3.40 10.82
C ARG A 487 21.44 -3.68 12.25
N HIS A 488 20.88 -2.98 13.27
CA HIS A 488 21.26 -3.06 14.68
C HIS A 488 22.72 -2.60 14.98
N GLU A 489 23.30 -1.85 14.05
CA GLU A 489 24.59 -1.15 14.20
C GLU A 489 24.34 0.25 14.79
N TYR A 490 23.82 0.29 16.01
CA TYR A 490 23.22 1.48 16.59
C TYR A 490 24.18 2.66 16.73
N GLN A 491 23.81 3.79 16.13
CA GLN A 491 24.50 5.06 16.20
C GLN A 491 23.52 6.23 16.30
N GLU A 492 24.01 7.37 16.79
CA GLU A 492 23.19 8.57 16.87
C GLU A 492 23.02 9.19 15.48
N VAL A 493 21.77 9.46 15.10
CA VAL A 493 21.45 10.20 13.87
C VAL A 493 21.42 11.68 14.22
N VAL A 494 22.35 12.45 13.69
CA VAL A 494 22.53 13.87 13.99
C VAL A 494 22.26 14.68 12.73
N LEU A 495 21.43 15.72 12.84
CA LEU A 495 21.26 16.70 11.76
C LEU A 495 22.48 17.63 11.73
N PRO A 496 23.29 17.62 10.65
CA PRO A 496 24.50 18.45 10.54
C PRO A 496 24.21 19.95 10.56
N GLU A 497 25.24 20.74 10.72
CA GLU A 497 25.16 22.20 10.63
C GLU A 497 24.76 22.64 9.21
N GLN A 498 24.06 23.77 9.14
CA GLN A 498 23.59 24.34 7.87
C GLN A 498 24.77 24.68 6.94
N LYS A 499 24.59 24.37 5.64
CA LYS A 499 25.49 24.81 4.58
C LYS A 499 25.03 26.13 3.98
N ASP A 500 26.00 26.94 3.62
CA ASP A 500 25.76 28.13 2.80
C ASP A 500 25.69 27.71 1.32
N LEU A 501 24.46 27.41 0.87
CA LEU A 501 24.17 26.95 -0.48
C LEU A 501 23.26 27.97 -1.16
N ASP A 502 23.56 28.25 -2.42
CA ASP A 502 22.72 29.05 -3.28
C ASP A 502 21.94 28.16 -4.28
N TYR A 503 21.15 28.81 -5.14
CA TYR A 503 20.33 28.12 -6.12
C TYR A 503 21.11 27.33 -7.19
N HIS A 504 22.39 27.69 -7.44
CA HIS A 504 23.21 26.98 -8.41
C HIS A 504 23.47 25.53 -7.98
N TYR A 505 23.36 25.25 -6.66
CA TYR A 505 23.52 23.90 -6.16
C TYR A 505 22.50 22.92 -6.75
N ALA A 506 21.32 23.40 -7.13
CA ALA A 506 20.28 22.58 -7.76
C ALA A 506 20.57 22.23 -9.23
N ILE A 507 21.53 22.92 -9.88
CA ILE A 507 21.86 22.72 -11.29
C ILE A 507 22.98 21.69 -11.41
N LEU A 508 22.65 20.48 -11.83
CA LEU A 508 23.62 19.40 -12.00
C LEU A 508 24.42 19.51 -13.30
N ALA A 509 23.76 19.94 -14.38
CA ALA A 509 24.39 20.16 -15.67
C ALA A 509 23.54 21.08 -16.56
N GLU A 510 24.22 21.85 -17.42
CA GLU A 510 23.61 22.59 -18.53
C GLU A 510 24.32 22.24 -19.83
N GLU A 511 23.56 21.86 -20.85
CA GLU A 511 24.07 21.50 -22.18
C GLU A 511 23.16 22.05 -23.28
N THR A 512 23.68 22.12 -24.51
CA THR A 512 22.88 22.35 -25.70
C THR A 512 23.09 21.19 -26.66
N ALA A 513 22.01 20.50 -27.02
CA ALA A 513 22.03 19.43 -28.01
C ALA A 513 20.94 19.66 -29.05
N ALA A 514 21.28 19.49 -30.33
CA ALA A 514 20.38 19.73 -31.46
C ALA A 514 19.64 21.08 -31.41
N GLY A 515 20.34 22.14 -30.96
CA GLY A 515 19.78 23.50 -30.83
C GLY A 515 18.84 23.71 -29.63
N THR A 516 18.60 22.71 -28.80
CA THR A 516 17.75 22.81 -27.62
C THR A 516 18.60 22.87 -26.36
N LYS A 517 18.34 23.84 -25.47
CA LYS A 517 18.94 23.92 -24.14
C LYS A 517 18.41 22.77 -23.28
N ILE A 518 19.29 22.16 -22.50
CA ILE A 518 19.00 21.06 -21.58
C ILE A 518 19.55 21.43 -20.23
N VAL A 519 18.72 21.34 -19.21
CA VAL A 519 19.12 21.55 -17.83
C VAL A 519 18.75 20.31 -17.02
N ALA A 520 19.75 19.72 -16.38
CA ALA A 520 19.52 18.65 -15.41
C ALA A 520 19.56 19.26 -14.00
N ARG A 521 18.49 19.05 -13.25
CA ARG A 521 18.32 19.62 -11.90
C ARG A 521 18.23 18.51 -10.85
N LEU A 522 18.69 18.85 -9.66
CA LEU A 522 18.57 18.03 -8.47
C LEU A 522 17.16 18.12 -7.90
N ASP A 523 16.55 16.99 -7.57
CA ASP A 523 15.28 16.93 -6.85
C ASP A 523 15.37 15.86 -5.75
N GLY A 524 16.05 16.21 -4.66
CA GLY A 524 16.45 15.27 -3.62
C GLY A 524 17.67 14.43 -4.00
N GLU A 525 17.92 13.34 -3.28
CA GLU A 525 19.14 12.53 -3.45
C GLU A 525 19.06 11.52 -4.60
N ASP A 526 17.86 11.12 -5.00
CA ASP A 526 17.59 10.00 -5.89
C ASP A 526 16.68 10.32 -7.09
N ASN A 527 16.49 11.62 -7.37
CA ASN A 527 15.76 12.08 -8.53
C ASN A 527 16.59 13.10 -9.33
N ILE A 528 16.54 12.99 -10.65
CA ILE A 528 17.09 13.97 -11.58
C ILE A 528 15.95 14.48 -12.44
N LEU A 529 15.70 15.79 -12.43
CA LEU A 529 14.77 16.44 -13.35
C LEU A 529 15.54 16.96 -14.56
N VAL A 530 15.26 16.43 -15.74
CA VAL A 530 15.83 16.88 -17.02
C VAL A 530 14.81 17.75 -17.73
N GLU A 531 15.14 19.00 -17.97
CA GLU A 531 14.28 19.98 -18.67
C GLU A 531 14.84 20.34 -20.03
N TYR A 532 13.95 20.55 -21.00
CA TYR A 532 14.26 20.91 -22.38
C TYR A 532 13.68 22.28 -22.76
N GLY A 533 14.51 23.14 -23.37
CA GLY A 533 14.09 24.41 -23.94
C GLY A 533 13.53 25.41 -22.93
N GLU A 534 12.79 26.35 -23.43
CA GLU A 534 12.11 27.37 -22.64
C GLU A 534 10.76 26.83 -22.11
N MET A 535 10.12 27.60 -21.22
CA MET A 535 8.80 27.26 -20.64
C MET A 535 7.68 27.51 -21.65
N GLU A 536 7.62 26.67 -22.66
CA GLU A 536 6.64 26.76 -23.76
C GLU A 536 5.94 25.41 -23.98
N LEU A 537 4.68 25.48 -24.41
CA LEU A 537 3.89 24.31 -24.82
C LEU A 537 4.27 23.91 -26.25
N ASP A 538 5.34 23.13 -26.41
CA ASP A 538 5.82 22.66 -27.71
C ASP A 538 5.77 21.12 -27.79
N ILE A 539 5.04 20.63 -28.79
CA ILE A 539 4.90 19.19 -29.03
C ILE A 539 6.23 18.55 -29.42
N ALA A 540 7.15 19.26 -30.07
CA ALA A 540 8.47 18.74 -30.42
C ALA A 540 9.32 18.51 -29.17
N ILE A 541 9.27 19.43 -28.20
CA ILE A 541 9.89 19.26 -26.88
C ILE A 541 9.30 18.04 -26.17
N ARG A 542 7.98 17.88 -26.18
CA ARG A 542 7.32 16.71 -25.57
C ARG A 542 7.74 15.40 -26.22
N PHE A 543 7.94 15.37 -27.52
CA PHE A 543 8.51 14.19 -28.21
C PHE A 543 9.97 13.94 -27.81
N ARG A 544 10.77 14.98 -27.61
CA ARG A 544 12.16 14.82 -27.12
C ARG A 544 12.18 14.14 -25.75
N VAL A 545 11.33 14.56 -24.82
CA VAL A 545 11.13 13.92 -23.51
C VAL A 545 10.75 12.45 -23.68
N HIS A 546 9.79 12.15 -24.57
CA HIS A 546 9.36 10.80 -24.85
C HIS A 546 10.49 9.92 -25.37
N VAL A 547 11.28 10.42 -26.31
CA VAL A 547 12.41 9.66 -26.89
C VAL A 547 13.47 9.37 -25.83
N LEU A 548 13.84 10.37 -25.00
CA LEU A 548 14.76 10.13 -23.88
C LEU A 548 14.24 9.03 -22.95
N MET A 549 12.97 9.11 -22.58
CA MET A 549 12.33 8.09 -21.72
C MET A 549 12.42 6.69 -22.35
N GLN A 550 12.14 6.56 -23.66
CA GLN A 550 12.21 5.26 -24.35
C GLN A 550 13.63 4.73 -24.45
N GLU A 551 14.62 5.58 -24.71
CA GLU A 551 16.03 5.16 -24.78
C GLU A 551 16.58 4.76 -23.39
N LEU A 552 16.20 5.45 -22.31
CA LEU A 552 16.56 5.05 -20.96
C LEU A 552 15.96 3.70 -20.56
N LYS A 553 14.70 3.41 -20.97
CA LYS A 553 14.06 2.10 -20.74
C LYS A 553 14.77 0.92 -21.41
N LYS A 554 15.56 1.16 -22.45
CA LYS A 554 16.35 0.11 -23.13
C LYS A 554 17.66 -0.21 -22.43
N LYS A 555 18.10 0.65 -21.51
CA LYS A 555 19.35 0.48 -20.78
C LYS A 555 19.11 -0.28 -19.49
N ASP A 556 20.08 -1.09 -19.08
CA ASP A 556 20.06 -1.79 -17.78
C ASP A 556 20.54 -0.81 -16.69
N LEU A 557 19.69 0.17 -16.40
CA LEU A 557 19.91 1.15 -15.33
C LEU A 557 18.93 0.88 -14.18
N PRO A 558 19.35 1.07 -12.92
CA PRO A 558 18.48 0.86 -11.77
C PRO A 558 17.46 2.00 -11.58
N VAL A 559 16.69 2.27 -12.64
CA VAL A 559 15.60 3.24 -12.64
C VAL A 559 14.39 2.62 -11.95
N ILE A 560 13.81 3.35 -11.02
CA ILE A 560 12.58 2.99 -10.30
C ILE A 560 11.37 3.51 -11.08
N ASP A 561 11.38 4.80 -11.47
CA ASP A 561 10.29 5.43 -12.20
C ASP A 561 10.81 6.48 -13.19
N LEU A 562 10.06 6.69 -14.26
CA LEU A 562 10.31 7.73 -15.28
C LEU A 562 9.02 8.52 -15.47
N THR A 563 8.96 9.72 -14.91
CA THR A 563 7.77 10.55 -14.94
C THR A 563 7.93 11.67 -15.97
N PRO A 564 7.26 11.58 -17.13
CA PRO A 564 7.38 12.58 -18.17
C PRO A 564 6.39 13.74 -17.95
N GLY A 565 6.92 14.95 -17.87
CA GLY A 565 6.18 16.20 -17.97
C GLY A 565 6.03 16.65 -19.44
N ILE A 566 5.58 17.87 -19.66
CA ILE A 566 5.45 18.47 -21.02
C ILE A 566 6.83 18.69 -21.62
N ARG A 567 7.73 19.34 -20.90
CA ARG A 567 9.11 19.63 -21.32
C ARG A 567 10.17 18.97 -20.44
N SER A 568 9.77 18.17 -19.46
CA SER A 568 10.69 17.58 -18.49
C SER A 568 10.54 16.06 -18.39
N LEU A 569 11.58 15.41 -17.93
CA LEU A 569 11.57 14.01 -17.51
C LEU A 569 12.20 13.91 -16.14
N GLN A 570 11.44 13.45 -15.15
CA GLN A 570 12.01 13.07 -13.87
C GLN A 570 12.43 11.61 -13.89
N ILE A 571 13.62 11.36 -13.41
CA ILE A 571 14.26 10.05 -13.34
C ILE A 571 14.48 9.72 -11.87
N HIS A 572 13.62 8.86 -11.32
CA HIS A 572 13.78 8.30 -9.98
C HIS A 572 14.59 7.01 -10.08
N PHE A 573 15.66 6.87 -9.31
CA PHE A 573 16.58 5.76 -9.39
C PHE A 573 16.97 5.19 -8.01
N ASP A 574 17.42 3.94 -7.98
CA ASP A 574 17.87 3.26 -6.76
C ASP A 574 19.30 3.71 -6.39
N ILE A 575 19.38 4.68 -5.48
CA ILE A 575 20.64 5.25 -5.00
C ILE A 575 21.55 4.23 -4.28
N LYS A 576 21.02 3.07 -3.89
CA LYS A 576 21.82 1.96 -3.31
C LYS A 576 22.59 1.19 -4.40
N LYS A 577 22.16 1.29 -5.67
CA LYS A 577 22.75 0.58 -6.81
C LYS A 577 23.58 1.44 -7.74
N ILE A 578 23.29 2.73 -7.82
CA ILE A 578 24.00 3.69 -8.67
C ILE A 578 24.09 5.06 -7.97
N SER A 579 25.22 5.75 -8.10
CA SER A 579 25.36 7.10 -7.57
C SER A 579 24.65 8.13 -8.46
N LEU A 580 24.26 9.27 -7.90
CA LEU A 580 23.69 10.41 -8.63
C LEU A 580 24.60 10.83 -9.81
N LYS A 581 25.92 10.87 -9.59
CA LYS A 581 26.91 11.24 -10.60
C LYS A 581 26.94 10.26 -11.78
N GLU A 582 26.90 8.97 -11.51
CA GLU A 582 26.89 7.93 -12.54
C GLU A 582 25.55 7.94 -13.31
N MET A 583 24.43 8.10 -12.61
CA MET A 583 23.11 8.21 -13.26
C MET A 583 23.03 9.45 -14.13
N LEU A 584 23.49 10.60 -13.66
CA LEU A 584 23.56 11.85 -14.44
C LEU A 584 24.39 11.65 -15.72
N ALA A 585 25.58 11.02 -15.59
CA ALA A 585 26.45 10.74 -16.74
C ALA A 585 25.74 9.86 -17.78
N ALA A 586 25.04 8.80 -17.34
CA ALA A 586 24.28 7.90 -18.21
C ALA A 586 23.12 8.62 -18.92
N VAL A 587 22.43 9.51 -18.21
CA VAL A 587 21.33 10.32 -18.75
C VAL A 587 21.83 11.29 -19.81
N LEU A 588 22.89 12.05 -19.52
CA LEU A 588 23.49 13.02 -20.46
C LEU A 588 24.08 12.32 -21.71
N GLU A 589 24.74 11.18 -21.54
CA GLU A 589 25.24 10.37 -22.66
C GLU A 589 24.07 9.88 -23.54
N THR A 590 23.01 9.38 -22.92
CA THR A 590 21.80 8.96 -23.65
C THR A 590 21.23 10.13 -24.45
N ASN A 591 21.11 11.29 -23.80
CA ASN A 591 20.55 12.48 -24.42
C ASN A 591 21.37 12.94 -25.65
N ARG A 592 22.71 12.90 -25.58
CA ARG A 592 23.60 13.26 -26.71
C ARG A 592 23.47 12.33 -27.92
N THR A 593 23.01 11.10 -27.71
CA THR A 593 22.86 10.06 -28.76
C THR A 593 21.41 9.91 -29.25
N LEU A 594 20.50 10.80 -28.81
CA LEU A 594 19.11 10.75 -29.27
C LEU A 594 19.00 11.00 -30.77
N PRO A 595 18.12 10.27 -31.48
CA PRO A 595 17.86 10.53 -32.90
C PRO A 595 17.26 11.92 -33.13
N GLU A 596 17.41 12.43 -34.35
CA GLU A 596 16.65 13.63 -34.77
C GLU A 596 15.16 13.33 -34.75
N LEU A 597 14.34 14.32 -34.36
CA LEU A 597 12.89 14.12 -34.22
C LEU A 597 12.19 13.76 -35.52
N SER A 598 12.76 14.19 -36.67
CA SER A 598 12.29 13.80 -38.01
C SER A 598 12.37 12.30 -38.26
N ASP A 599 13.28 11.60 -37.58
CA ASP A 599 13.56 10.18 -37.81
C ASP A 599 12.80 9.30 -36.78
N VAL A 600 12.06 9.92 -35.88
CA VAL A 600 11.31 9.22 -34.83
C VAL A 600 9.92 8.83 -35.31
N THR A 601 9.61 7.53 -35.21
CA THR A 601 8.25 7.02 -35.43
C THR A 601 7.61 6.65 -34.10
N VAL A 602 6.48 7.24 -33.79
CA VAL A 602 5.72 6.99 -32.56
C VAL A 602 4.43 6.24 -32.89
N PRO A 603 4.18 5.07 -32.26
CA PRO A 603 2.90 4.39 -32.41
C PRO A 603 1.75 5.30 -31.98
N SER A 604 0.74 5.44 -32.81
CA SER A 604 -0.44 6.26 -32.51
C SER A 604 -1.73 5.44 -32.60
N ARG A 605 -2.77 5.93 -31.96
CA ARG A 605 -4.11 5.36 -32.04
C ARG A 605 -5.15 6.48 -32.11
N ILE A 606 -6.23 6.22 -32.80
CA ILE A 606 -7.41 7.11 -32.78
C ILE A 606 -8.34 6.64 -31.66
N ILE A 607 -8.68 7.53 -30.75
CA ILE A 607 -9.62 7.26 -29.66
C ILE A 607 -10.85 8.11 -29.93
N TRP A 608 -12.00 7.43 -29.98
CA TRP A 608 -13.29 8.10 -30.09
C TRP A 608 -13.90 8.23 -28.69
N LEU A 609 -14.04 9.48 -28.22
CA LEU A 609 -14.64 9.78 -26.94
C LEU A 609 -16.00 10.45 -27.15
N PRO A 610 -17.02 10.10 -26.37
CA PRO A 610 -18.27 10.85 -26.36
C PRO A 610 -18.01 12.25 -25.81
N LEU A 611 -18.51 13.25 -26.51
CA LEU A 611 -18.43 14.64 -26.08
C LEU A 611 -19.86 15.18 -25.98
N SER A 612 -20.20 15.73 -24.83
CA SER A 612 -21.45 16.47 -24.63
C SER A 612 -21.18 17.95 -24.87
N TRP A 613 -22.00 18.55 -25.72
CA TRP A 613 -21.99 19.98 -25.96
C TRP A 613 -23.10 20.63 -25.14
N ASP A 614 -22.83 21.78 -24.54
CA ASP A 614 -23.82 22.60 -23.80
C ASP A 614 -24.46 21.88 -22.58
N ASP A 615 -23.81 20.89 -22.00
CA ASP A 615 -24.26 20.37 -20.71
C ASP A 615 -23.97 21.39 -19.57
N PRO A 616 -24.71 21.31 -18.43
CA PRO A 616 -24.54 22.28 -17.35
C PRO A 616 -23.12 22.37 -16.77
N GLN A 617 -22.31 21.32 -16.90
CA GLN A 617 -20.93 21.32 -16.41
C GLN A 617 -20.00 22.09 -17.36
N THR A 618 -20.15 21.90 -18.67
CA THR A 618 -19.39 22.63 -19.70
C THR A 618 -19.81 24.11 -19.82
N GLN A 619 -21.04 24.47 -19.41
CA GLN A 619 -21.48 25.87 -19.35
C GLN A 619 -20.90 26.64 -18.16
N LEU A 620 -20.42 25.93 -17.11
CA LEU A 620 -19.80 26.52 -15.94
C LEU A 620 -18.28 26.73 -16.11
N ALA A 621 -17.64 26.02 -17.04
CA ALA A 621 -16.21 26.14 -17.37
C ALA A 621 -15.99 27.19 -18.45
#